data_e67f8db75c8f665fc0764d44f02f6a4e
#
_entry.id   e67f8db75c8f665fc0764d44f02f6a4e
#
_cell.length_a   1.000
_cell.length_b   1.000
_cell.length_c   1.000
_cell.angle_alpha   90.00
_cell.angle_beta   90.00
_cell.angle_gamma   90.00
#
_symmetry.space_group_name_H-M   'P 1'
#
loop_
_entity.id
_entity.type
_entity.pdbx_description
1 polymer ?
#
loop_
_entity_poly.entity_id
_entity_poly.type
_entity_poly.pdbx_seq_one_letter_code
_entity_poly.pdbx_strand_id
1 'polypeptide(L)'
;MRVISCFIVSAAILCSSAAALAQCESAAMLFLKHPNKRTYIGLVNVAGGHVREDCKSALLKPNVNDSLLRIVETGNPWAIKVLVDGLHSLDGGDLEDAHRALGVSAEKNPKTILRLYAEKRISSVGLSSSMQMLPESLVDNTQGRIARLVQRSKIISAIKEPDLREARDIALEALKDRIVDERAIEK
;
A
#
# COMPACT_ATOMS: atom_id res chain seq x y z
N MET A 1 28.38 39.14 24.91
CA MET A 1 27.42 39.15 23.80
C MET A 1 27.50 37.85 23.00
N ARG A 2 27.14 36.68 23.54
CA ARG A 2 27.18 35.36 22.80
C ARG A 2 25.94 34.47 23.03
N VAL A 3 24.88 34.93 23.63
CA VAL A 3 23.69 34.10 23.97
C VAL A 3 22.49 34.30 23.02
N ILE A 4 22.50 35.34 22.19
CA ILE A 4 21.34 35.67 21.33
C ILE A 4 21.31 34.82 20.01
N SER A 5 22.44 34.30 19.54
CA SER A 5 22.52 33.56 18.27
C SER A 5 21.86 32.17 18.31
N CYS A 6 21.79 31.49 19.46
CA CYS A 6 21.24 30.13 19.53
C CYS A 6 19.69 30.09 19.43
N PHE A 7 18.98 31.10 19.90
CA PHE A 7 17.53 31.13 19.90
C PHE A 7 16.92 31.37 18.50
N ILE A 8 17.60 32.12 17.65
CA ILE A 8 17.10 32.43 16.29
C ILE A 8 17.18 31.22 15.38
N VAL A 9 18.24 30.39 15.52
CA VAL A 9 18.40 29.17 14.71
C VAL A 9 17.33 28.11 15.06
N SER A 10 17.01 27.95 16.34
CA SER A 10 15.98 27.00 16.79
C SER A 10 14.56 27.38 16.32
N ALA A 11 14.22 28.68 16.32
CA ALA A 11 12.92 29.15 15.84
C ALA A 11 12.75 28.98 14.32
N ALA A 12 13.82 29.19 13.54
CA ALA A 12 13.77 29.01 12.09
C ALA A 12 13.59 27.54 11.68
N ILE A 13 14.19 26.59 12.42
CA ILE A 13 14.04 25.14 12.15
C ILE A 13 12.63 24.68 12.49
N LEU A 14 12.00 25.15 13.55
CA LEU A 14 10.65 24.80 13.95
C LEU A 14 9.59 25.35 12.95
N CYS A 15 9.78 26.56 12.43
CA CYS A 15 8.89 27.12 11.40
C CYS A 15 8.96 26.35 10.07
N SER A 16 10.14 25.85 9.68
CA SER A 16 10.28 25.11 8.41
C SER A 16 9.62 23.73 8.47
N SER A 17 9.66 23.04 9.60
CA SER A 17 9.03 21.72 9.76
C SER A 17 7.49 21.79 9.79
N ALA A 18 6.91 22.80 10.44
CA ALA A 18 5.48 23.02 10.47
C ALA A 18 4.92 23.36 9.09
N ALA A 19 5.62 24.18 8.32
CA ALA A 19 5.24 24.51 6.94
C ALA A 19 5.29 23.30 6.00
N ALA A 20 6.30 22.45 6.14
CA ALA A 20 6.44 21.23 5.35
C ALA A 20 5.30 20.23 5.66
N LEU A 21 4.94 20.06 6.93
CA LEU A 21 3.83 19.19 7.34
C LEU A 21 2.48 19.70 6.80
N ALA A 22 2.20 21.00 6.93
CA ALA A 22 0.97 21.59 6.40
C ALA A 22 0.88 21.45 4.86
N GLN A 23 2.01 21.55 4.15
CA GLN A 23 2.06 21.30 2.72
C GLN A 23 1.74 19.86 2.37
N CYS A 24 2.24 18.89 3.14
CA CYS A 24 1.95 17.47 2.93
C CYS A 24 0.50 17.12 3.26
N GLU A 25 -0.09 17.69 4.31
CA GLU A 25 -1.52 17.49 4.59
C GLU A 25 -2.39 17.98 3.43
N SER A 26 -2.11 19.16 2.90
CA SER A 26 -2.82 19.70 1.74
C SER A 26 -2.65 18.83 0.50
N ALA A 27 -1.43 18.34 0.23
CA ALA A 27 -1.14 17.44 -0.89
C ALA A 27 -1.84 16.08 -0.73
N ALA A 28 -1.86 15.51 0.49
CA ALA A 28 -2.56 14.27 0.82
C ALA A 28 -4.06 14.39 0.57
N MET A 29 -4.69 15.45 1.07
CA MET A 29 -6.12 15.69 0.85
C MET A 29 -6.46 15.90 -0.63
N LEU A 30 -5.61 16.61 -1.39
CA LEU A 30 -5.78 16.77 -2.83
C LEU A 30 -5.65 15.43 -3.57
N PHE A 31 -4.70 14.58 -3.15
CA PHE A 31 -4.52 13.24 -3.73
C PHE A 31 -5.75 12.36 -3.45
N LEU A 32 -6.26 12.31 -2.23
CA LEU A 32 -7.44 11.51 -1.90
C LEU A 32 -8.68 11.95 -2.68
N LYS A 33 -8.82 13.25 -2.93
CA LYS A 33 -9.93 13.78 -3.73
C LYS A 33 -9.79 13.47 -5.22
N HIS A 34 -8.56 13.46 -5.73
CA HIS A 34 -8.24 13.28 -7.15
C HIS A 34 -7.01 12.35 -7.32
N PRO A 35 -7.15 11.01 -7.11
CA PRO A 35 -6.03 10.07 -7.10
C PRO A 35 -5.51 9.79 -8.52
N ASN A 36 -4.58 10.60 -8.98
CA ASN A 36 -3.97 10.52 -10.31
C ASN A 36 -2.47 10.84 -10.27
N LYS A 37 -1.79 10.70 -11.43
CA LYS A 37 -0.35 10.95 -11.55
C LYS A 37 0.08 12.34 -11.07
N ARG A 38 -0.70 13.37 -11.40
CA ARG A 38 -0.36 14.77 -11.07
C ARG A 38 -0.35 15.00 -9.54
N THR A 39 -1.38 14.51 -8.85
CA THR A 39 -1.49 14.64 -7.40
C THR A 39 -0.52 13.72 -6.67
N TYR A 40 -0.23 12.52 -7.21
CA TYR A 40 0.81 11.63 -6.72
C TYR A 40 2.20 12.29 -6.75
N ILE A 41 2.56 12.99 -7.84
CA ILE A 41 3.84 13.71 -7.94
C ILE A 41 4.01 14.73 -6.79
N GLY A 42 2.92 15.33 -6.30
CA GLY A 42 2.96 16.24 -5.15
C GLY A 42 3.33 15.56 -3.82
N LEU A 43 3.22 14.23 -3.74
CA LEU A 43 3.52 13.44 -2.54
C LEU A 43 4.93 12.86 -2.52
N VAL A 44 5.59 12.75 -3.68
CA VAL A 44 6.84 11.99 -3.82
C VAL A 44 8.08 12.87 -3.83
N ASN A 45 9.21 12.29 -3.44
CA ASN A 45 10.53 12.85 -3.67
C ASN A 45 10.90 12.73 -5.15
N VAL A 46 11.37 13.83 -5.73
CA VAL A 46 11.77 13.90 -7.15
C VAL A 46 12.86 12.89 -7.49
N ALA A 47 13.78 12.63 -6.57
CA ALA A 47 14.95 11.78 -6.81
C ALA A 47 14.67 10.26 -6.72
N GLY A 48 13.63 9.81 -6.00
CA GLY A 48 13.41 8.37 -5.73
C GLY A 48 12.04 7.83 -6.09
N GLY A 49 11.08 8.69 -6.43
CA GLY A 49 9.71 8.27 -6.75
C GLY A 49 8.92 7.66 -5.58
N HIS A 50 9.50 7.69 -4.37
CA HIS A 50 8.84 7.26 -3.13
C HIS A 50 8.11 8.42 -2.47
N VAL A 51 7.02 8.10 -1.78
CA VAL A 51 6.27 9.09 -0.99
C VAL A 51 7.17 9.65 0.12
N ARG A 52 7.15 10.97 0.28
CA ARG A 52 7.92 11.66 1.33
C ARG A 52 7.41 11.22 2.71
N GLU A 53 8.31 11.15 3.69
CA GLU A 53 7.99 10.63 5.03
C GLU A 53 6.92 11.45 5.77
N ASP A 54 7.01 12.78 5.69
CA ASP A 54 6.00 13.70 6.23
C ASP A 54 4.63 13.53 5.54
N CYS A 55 4.60 13.22 4.24
CA CYS A 55 3.36 12.95 3.51
C CYS A 55 2.79 11.55 3.83
N LYS A 56 3.63 10.54 4.09
CA LYS A 56 3.17 9.23 4.58
C LYS A 56 2.46 9.39 5.93
N SER A 57 3.08 10.08 6.87
CA SER A 57 2.49 10.36 8.18
C SER A 57 1.12 11.05 8.08
N ALA A 58 0.93 11.94 7.09
CA ALA A 58 -0.36 12.59 6.85
C ALA A 58 -1.41 11.62 6.27
N LEU A 59 -1.01 10.72 5.35
CA LEU A 59 -1.89 9.77 4.66
C LEU A 59 -2.27 8.57 5.54
N LEU A 60 -1.42 8.19 6.49
CA LEU A 60 -1.64 7.04 7.38
C LEU A 60 -2.31 7.41 8.71
N LYS A 61 -2.77 8.66 8.89
CA LYS A 61 -3.66 9.02 10.01
C LYS A 61 -4.96 8.20 9.92
N PRO A 62 -5.52 7.67 11.02
CA PRO A 62 -6.64 6.73 10.99
C PRO A 62 -7.78 7.13 10.06
N ASN A 63 -8.33 8.35 10.22
CA ASN A 63 -9.45 8.83 9.39
C ASN A 63 -9.08 9.07 7.91
N VAL A 64 -7.79 9.23 7.60
CA VAL A 64 -7.27 9.46 6.25
C VAL A 64 -6.94 8.14 5.58
N ASN A 65 -6.39 7.20 6.36
CA ASN A 65 -6.04 5.85 5.94
C ASN A 65 -7.24 5.10 5.35
N ASP A 66 -8.39 5.12 6.01
CA ASP A 66 -9.62 4.49 5.50
C ASP A 66 -10.00 4.98 4.08
N SER A 67 -9.81 6.26 3.82
CA SER A 67 -10.08 6.84 2.50
C SER A 67 -9.06 6.35 1.47
N LEU A 68 -7.79 6.24 1.85
CA LEU A 68 -6.72 5.68 1.00
C LEU A 68 -7.01 4.22 0.68
N LEU A 69 -7.35 3.38 1.67
CA LEU A 69 -7.64 1.96 1.50
C LEU A 69 -8.78 1.74 0.50
N ARG A 70 -9.87 2.50 0.62
CA ARG A 70 -10.99 2.43 -0.34
C ARG A 70 -10.55 2.76 -1.77
N ILE A 71 -9.67 3.75 -1.97
CA ILE A 71 -9.14 4.08 -3.29
C ILE A 71 -8.23 2.96 -3.81
N VAL A 72 -7.40 2.36 -2.95
CA VAL A 72 -6.56 1.20 -3.29
C VAL A 72 -7.42 0.05 -3.77
N GLU A 73 -8.50 -0.28 -3.09
CA GLU A 73 -9.44 -1.34 -3.46
C GLU A 73 -10.09 -1.14 -4.83
N THR A 74 -10.12 0.08 -5.36
CA THR A 74 -10.56 0.30 -6.76
C THR A 74 -9.54 -0.19 -7.79
N GLY A 75 -8.32 -0.52 -7.39
CA GLY A 75 -7.20 -0.86 -8.27
C GLY A 75 -6.44 0.38 -8.80
N ASN A 76 -6.63 1.55 -8.17
CA ASN A 76 -5.95 2.77 -8.58
C ASN A 76 -4.41 2.63 -8.44
N PRO A 77 -3.61 2.72 -9.52
CA PRO A 77 -2.18 2.43 -9.47
C PRO A 77 -1.38 3.41 -8.62
N TRP A 78 -1.84 4.63 -8.49
CA TRP A 78 -1.16 5.66 -7.70
C TRP A 78 -1.43 5.48 -6.21
N ALA A 79 -2.66 5.12 -5.83
CA ALA A 79 -3.01 4.80 -4.45
C ALA A 79 -2.32 3.51 -3.97
N ILE A 80 -2.21 2.49 -4.83
CA ILE A 80 -1.44 1.27 -4.54
C ILE A 80 0.02 1.63 -4.24
N LYS A 81 0.66 2.50 -5.04
CA LYS A 81 2.04 2.97 -4.80
C LYS A 81 2.19 3.69 -3.47
N VAL A 82 1.25 4.59 -3.15
CA VAL A 82 1.24 5.33 -1.88
C VAL A 82 1.13 4.38 -0.69
N LEU A 83 0.20 3.42 -0.73
CA LEU A 83 0.00 2.47 0.36
C LEU A 83 1.23 1.57 0.55
N VAL A 84 1.79 1.05 -0.54
CA VAL A 84 2.99 0.19 -0.50
C VAL A 84 4.18 0.92 0.11
N ASP A 85 4.40 2.20 -0.20
CA ASP A 85 5.47 2.98 0.41
C ASP A 85 5.26 3.22 1.92
N GLY A 86 4.01 3.15 2.37
CA GLY A 86 3.63 3.32 3.77
C GLY A 86 3.63 2.04 4.61
N LEU A 87 3.65 0.85 4.00
CA LEU A 87 3.46 -0.42 4.71
C LEU A 87 4.39 -0.62 5.92
N HIS A 88 5.65 -0.20 5.80
CA HIS A 88 6.64 -0.35 6.88
C HIS A 88 6.37 0.55 8.11
N SER A 89 5.47 1.50 7.98
CA SER A 89 5.05 2.41 9.05
C SER A 89 3.72 1.98 9.70
N LEU A 90 3.12 0.90 9.22
CA LEU A 90 1.89 0.33 9.76
C LEU A 90 2.18 -0.88 10.63
N ASP A 91 1.35 -1.11 11.64
CA ASP A 91 1.39 -2.27 12.50
C ASP A 91 -0.03 -2.79 12.81
N GLY A 92 -0.14 -3.94 13.47
CA GLY A 92 -1.39 -4.53 13.93
C GLY A 92 -2.50 -4.54 12.87
N GLY A 93 -3.67 -4.06 13.26
CA GLY A 93 -4.87 -4.04 12.41
C GLY A 93 -4.71 -3.16 11.17
N ASP A 94 -4.03 -2.02 11.29
CA ASP A 94 -3.80 -1.12 10.15
C ASP A 94 -2.97 -1.80 9.04
N LEU A 95 -1.98 -2.62 9.41
CA LEU A 95 -1.20 -3.39 8.46
C LEU A 95 -2.02 -4.50 7.81
N GLU A 96 -2.90 -5.17 8.58
CA GLU A 96 -3.82 -6.18 8.05
C GLU A 96 -4.79 -5.57 7.04
N ASP A 97 -5.38 -4.42 7.34
CA ASP A 97 -6.30 -3.71 6.46
C ASP A 97 -5.60 -3.23 5.18
N ALA A 98 -4.35 -2.77 5.30
CA ALA A 98 -3.53 -2.43 4.14
C ALA A 98 -3.28 -3.65 3.24
N HIS A 99 -2.89 -4.80 3.80
CA HIS A 99 -2.73 -6.04 3.03
C HIS A 99 -4.05 -6.52 2.42
N ARG A 100 -5.17 -6.36 3.13
CA ARG A 100 -6.52 -6.68 2.64
C ARG A 100 -6.88 -5.82 1.42
N ALA A 101 -6.68 -4.50 1.50
CA ALA A 101 -6.93 -3.58 0.40
C ALA A 101 -6.04 -3.89 -0.83
N LEU A 102 -4.75 -4.21 -0.60
CA LEU A 102 -3.84 -4.65 -1.66
C LEU A 102 -4.29 -5.96 -2.30
N GLY A 103 -4.77 -6.92 -1.51
CA GLY A 103 -5.32 -8.18 -2.01
C GLY A 103 -6.54 -7.98 -2.91
N VAL A 104 -7.47 -7.08 -2.52
CA VAL A 104 -8.62 -6.70 -3.36
C VAL A 104 -8.16 -6.00 -4.64
N SER A 105 -7.18 -5.11 -4.54
CA SER A 105 -6.65 -4.39 -5.70
C SER A 105 -5.88 -5.29 -6.68
N ALA A 106 -5.28 -6.39 -6.21
CA ALA A 106 -4.61 -7.38 -7.06
C ALA A 106 -5.56 -8.06 -8.05
N GLU A 107 -6.84 -8.10 -7.77
CA GLU A 107 -7.84 -8.65 -8.67
C GLU A 107 -8.23 -7.67 -9.79
N LYS A 108 -8.00 -6.38 -9.59
CA LYS A 108 -8.35 -5.30 -10.54
C LYS A 108 -7.13 -4.78 -11.30
N ASN A 109 -5.98 -4.72 -10.64
CA ASN A 109 -4.74 -4.20 -11.20
C ASN A 109 -3.52 -5.01 -10.72
N PRO A 110 -3.45 -6.31 -11.04
CA PRO A 110 -2.40 -7.21 -10.56
C PRO A 110 -1.00 -6.79 -10.99
N LYS A 111 -0.86 -6.27 -12.22
CA LYS A 111 0.44 -5.86 -12.76
C LYS A 111 1.09 -4.75 -11.95
N THR A 112 0.32 -3.83 -11.40
CA THR A 112 0.88 -2.75 -10.57
C THR A 112 1.52 -3.33 -9.30
N ILE A 113 0.87 -4.27 -8.61
CA ILE A 113 1.41 -4.85 -7.38
C ILE A 113 2.64 -5.70 -7.67
N LEU A 114 2.59 -6.56 -8.69
CA LEU A 114 3.75 -7.38 -9.08
C LEU A 114 4.95 -6.51 -9.50
N ARG A 115 4.70 -5.40 -10.19
CA ARG A 115 5.76 -4.45 -10.57
C ARG A 115 6.40 -3.78 -9.36
N LEU A 116 5.63 -3.46 -8.32
CA LEU A 116 6.18 -2.89 -7.09
C LEU A 116 7.11 -3.86 -6.35
N TYR A 117 6.88 -5.17 -6.47
CA TYR A 117 7.85 -6.17 -6.02
C TYR A 117 9.13 -6.15 -6.88
N ALA A 118 9.00 -6.16 -8.19
CA ALA A 118 10.15 -6.09 -9.10
C ALA A 118 10.96 -4.80 -8.90
N GLU A 119 10.32 -3.70 -8.54
CA GLU A 119 10.92 -2.40 -8.15
C GLU A 119 11.46 -2.39 -6.70
N LYS A 120 11.39 -3.52 -5.96
CA LYS A 120 11.82 -3.68 -4.55
C LYS A 120 11.11 -2.73 -3.57
N ARG A 121 9.89 -2.30 -3.89
CA ARG A 121 9.08 -1.43 -3.04
C ARG A 121 8.21 -2.21 -2.04
N ILE A 122 7.90 -3.46 -2.33
CA ILE A 122 7.27 -4.39 -1.40
C ILE A 122 8.15 -5.64 -1.28
N SER A 123 8.29 -6.19 -0.08
CA SER A 123 9.04 -7.43 0.15
C SER A 123 8.27 -8.66 -0.31
N SER A 124 8.94 -9.82 -0.41
CA SER A 124 8.26 -11.10 -0.69
C SER A 124 7.21 -11.43 0.37
N VAL A 125 7.51 -11.17 1.65
CA VAL A 125 6.55 -11.36 2.75
C VAL A 125 5.35 -10.43 2.57
N GLY A 126 5.56 -9.14 2.30
CA GLY A 126 4.48 -8.18 2.07
C GLY A 126 3.62 -8.54 0.86
N LEU A 127 4.24 -9.00 -0.24
CA LEU A 127 3.51 -9.48 -1.41
C LEU A 127 2.67 -10.71 -1.07
N SER A 128 3.25 -11.72 -0.41
CA SER A 128 2.55 -12.95 0.00
C SER A 128 1.38 -12.64 0.93
N SER A 129 1.58 -11.81 1.96
CA SER A 129 0.51 -11.38 2.87
C SER A 129 -0.63 -10.70 2.11
N SER A 130 -0.31 -9.78 1.19
CA SER A 130 -1.33 -9.11 0.36
C SER A 130 -2.10 -10.10 -0.51
N MET A 131 -1.45 -11.13 -1.07
CA MET A 131 -2.13 -12.12 -1.90
C MET A 131 -3.06 -13.03 -1.08
N GLN A 132 -2.72 -13.32 0.16
CA GLN A 132 -3.49 -14.22 1.04
C GLN A 132 -4.66 -13.53 1.74
N MET A 133 -4.58 -12.20 1.95
CA MET A 133 -5.63 -11.45 2.65
C MET A 133 -6.89 -11.33 1.80
N LEU A 134 -8.03 -11.52 2.46
CA LEU A 134 -9.37 -11.54 1.87
C LEU A 134 -10.25 -10.45 2.47
N PRO A 135 -11.31 -10.01 1.75
CA PRO A 135 -12.29 -9.08 2.29
C PRO A 135 -12.89 -9.59 3.62
N GLU A 136 -13.09 -8.69 4.56
CA GLU A 136 -13.65 -9.00 5.88
C GLU A 136 -15.04 -9.67 5.78
N SER A 137 -15.82 -9.32 4.76
CA SER A 137 -17.12 -9.92 4.48
C SER A 137 -17.09 -11.43 4.20
N LEU A 138 -15.90 -12.01 4.05
CA LEU A 138 -15.72 -13.47 3.84
C LEU A 138 -15.25 -14.22 5.09
N VAL A 139 -15.11 -13.57 6.26
CA VAL A 139 -14.55 -14.18 7.47
C VAL A 139 -15.28 -15.48 7.83
N ASP A 140 -16.60 -15.47 7.80
CA ASP A 140 -17.44 -16.64 8.16
C ASP A 140 -17.85 -17.50 6.94
N ASN A 141 -17.24 -17.30 5.77
CA ASN A 141 -17.59 -17.98 4.54
C ASN A 141 -16.39 -18.70 3.92
N THR A 142 -16.08 -19.91 4.39
CA THR A 142 -14.94 -20.70 3.90
C THR A 142 -15.01 -20.98 2.40
N GLN A 143 -16.17 -21.35 1.88
CA GLN A 143 -16.36 -21.59 0.44
C GLN A 143 -16.13 -20.31 -0.39
N GLY A 144 -16.63 -19.18 0.10
CA GLY A 144 -16.40 -17.86 -0.51
C GLY A 144 -14.91 -17.49 -0.49
N ARG A 145 -14.18 -17.77 0.60
CA ARG A 145 -12.74 -17.56 0.70
C ARG A 145 -11.97 -18.38 -0.33
N ILE A 146 -12.23 -19.68 -0.41
CA ILE A 146 -11.60 -20.58 -1.39
C ILE A 146 -11.89 -20.11 -2.82
N ALA A 147 -13.15 -19.83 -3.14
CA ALA A 147 -13.53 -19.36 -4.47
C ALA A 147 -12.79 -18.07 -4.87
N ARG A 148 -12.66 -17.13 -3.93
CA ARG A 148 -11.97 -15.85 -4.17
C ARG A 148 -10.48 -16.04 -4.39
N LEU A 149 -9.80 -16.87 -3.59
CA LEU A 149 -8.39 -17.20 -3.75
C LEU A 149 -8.11 -17.88 -5.09
N VAL A 150 -8.95 -18.84 -5.48
CA VAL A 150 -8.86 -19.51 -6.80
C VAL A 150 -9.03 -18.50 -7.94
N GLN A 151 -9.99 -17.58 -7.84
CA GLN A 151 -10.18 -16.53 -8.84
C GLN A 151 -8.94 -15.63 -8.93
N ARG A 152 -8.39 -15.17 -7.79
CA ARG A 152 -7.17 -14.36 -7.74
C ARG A 152 -6.00 -15.09 -8.36
N SER A 153 -5.83 -16.39 -8.07
CA SER A 153 -4.80 -17.23 -8.68
C SER A 153 -4.91 -17.27 -10.20
N LYS A 154 -6.13 -17.40 -10.76
CA LYS A 154 -6.36 -17.36 -12.22
C LYS A 154 -5.96 -16.02 -12.82
N ILE A 155 -6.28 -14.90 -12.17
CA ILE A 155 -5.92 -13.55 -12.62
C ILE A 155 -4.40 -13.38 -12.64
N ILE A 156 -3.70 -13.77 -11.58
CA ILE A 156 -2.24 -13.67 -11.46
C ILE A 156 -1.55 -14.58 -12.48
N SER A 157 -2.02 -15.80 -12.68
CA SER A 157 -1.42 -16.79 -13.63
C SER A 157 -1.55 -16.35 -15.09
N ALA A 158 -2.51 -15.47 -15.40
CA ALA A 158 -2.67 -14.93 -16.75
C ALA A 158 -1.60 -13.90 -17.14
N ILE A 159 -0.82 -13.40 -16.18
CA ILE A 159 0.26 -12.43 -16.43
C ILE A 159 1.46 -13.16 -17.03
N LYS A 160 1.91 -12.73 -18.23
CA LYS A 160 2.96 -13.38 -18.99
C LYS A 160 4.24 -12.55 -19.14
N GLU A 161 4.26 -11.35 -18.62
CA GLU A 161 5.40 -10.44 -18.67
C GLU A 161 6.63 -11.10 -17.99
N PRO A 162 7.77 -11.23 -18.72
CA PRO A 162 8.97 -11.92 -18.21
C PRO A 162 9.59 -11.23 -16.99
N ASP A 163 9.53 -9.90 -16.94
CA ASP A 163 10.03 -9.05 -15.86
C ASP A 163 9.20 -9.17 -14.55
N LEU A 164 7.97 -9.71 -14.64
CA LEU A 164 7.10 -9.97 -13.51
C LEU A 164 7.06 -11.45 -13.09
N ARG A 165 7.87 -12.30 -13.70
CA ARG A 165 7.84 -13.75 -13.48
C ARG A 165 8.07 -14.12 -12.01
N GLU A 166 9.13 -13.62 -11.41
CA GLU A 166 9.46 -13.90 -10.00
C GLU A 166 8.34 -13.45 -9.05
N ALA A 167 7.84 -12.22 -9.21
CA ALA A 167 6.75 -11.70 -8.41
C ALA A 167 5.47 -12.53 -8.57
N ARG A 168 5.16 -12.95 -9.80
CA ARG A 168 4.02 -13.82 -10.09
C ARG A 168 4.16 -15.16 -9.39
N ASP A 169 5.33 -15.79 -9.46
CA ASP A 169 5.56 -17.14 -8.93
C ASP A 169 5.45 -17.12 -7.39
N ILE A 170 5.98 -16.10 -6.70
CA ILE A 170 5.79 -15.87 -5.26
C ILE A 170 4.30 -15.69 -4.92
N ALA A 171 3.59 -14.87 -5.68
CA ALA A 171 2.17 -14.62 -5.46
C ALA A 171 1.33 -15.88 -5.62
N LEU A 172 1.63 -16.71 -6.62
CA LEU A 172 0.93 -17.98 -6.87
C LEU A 172 1.21 -19.02 -5.81
N GLU A 173 2.44 -19.11 -5.29
CA GLU A 173 2.79 -20.00 -4.19
C GLU A 173 2.02 -19.59 -2.92
N ALA A 174 2.03 -18.32 -2.53
CA ALA A 174 1.28 -17.83 -1.39
C ALA A 174 -0.22 -18.14 -1.50
N LEU A 175 -0.82 -17.95 -2.68
CA LEU A 175 -2.23 -18.28 -2.93
C LEU A 175 -2.51 -19.79 -2.82
N LYS A 176 -1.62 -20.62 -3.33
CA LYS A 176 -1.73 -22.09 -3.24
C LYS A 176 -1.72 -22.55 -1.78
N ASP A 177 -0.78 -22.07 -0.99
CA ASP A 177 -0.66 -22.41 0.43
C ASP A 177 -1.92 -22.01 1.18
N ARG A 178 -2.40 -20.80 0.99
CA ARG A 178 -3.63 -20.33 1.62
C ARG A 178 -4.86 -21.15 1.21
N ILE A 179 -4.99 -21.57 -0.05
CA ILE A 179 -6.09 -22.43 -0.52
C ILE A 179 -6.04 -23.81 0.18
N VAL A 180 -4.83 -24.36 0.40
CA VAL A 180 -4.65 -25.63 1.12
C VAL A 180 -5.12 -25.48 2.56
N ASP A 181 -4.72 -24.42 3.26
CA ASP A 181 -5.11 -24.14 4.63
C ASP A 181 -6.64 -23.99 4.78
N GLU A 182 -7.26 -23.21 3.89
CA GLU A 182 -8.72 -23.03 3.92
C GLU A 182 -9.49 -24.34 3.69
N ARG A 183 -9.00 -25.23 2.82
CA ARG A 183 -9.60 -26.54 2.58
C ARG A 183 -9.41 -27.51 3.76
N ALA A 184 -8.35 -27.33 4.56
CA ALA A 184 -8.14 -28.13 5.76
C ALA A 184 -9.13 -27.79 6.88
N ILE A 185 -9.58 -26.53 6.94
CA ILE A 185 -10.59 -26.06 7.93
C ILE A 185 -12.00 -26.61 7.59
N GLU A 186 -12.25 -26.91 6.32
CA GLU A 186 -13.57 -27.36 5.86
C GLU A 186 -13.87 -28.83 6.19
N LYS A 187 -12.86 -29.62 6.58
CA LYS A 187 -12.98 -31.05 6.90
C LYS A 187 -13.30 -31.28 8.37
#